data_c2b343d40dd3fd1c7a8cca313e5ae4b5
#
_entry.id   c2b343d40dd3fd1c7a8cca313e5ae4b5
#
_cell.length_a   1.000
_cell.length_b   1.000
_cell.length_c   1.000
_cell.angle_alpha   90.00
_cell.angle_beta   90.00
_cell.angle_gamma   90.00
#
_symmetry.space_group_name_H-M   'P 1'
#
loop_
_entity.id
_entity.type
_entity.pdbx_description
1 polymer ?
#
loop_
_entity_poly.entity_id
_entity_poly.type
_entity_poly.pdbx_seq_one_letter_code
_entity_poly.pdbx_strand_id
1 'polypeptide(L)'
;MNDPLFPLPDATESLVARVTAAPRVQRPNRTQLQLRPIDLEALLPPAHRARVVWDFVEGLDLSPLYQTIKAVEGHAGRSAIDPAILMALWLYATLEAVGSARARARLCEEHDAYRWICGGVAVNYHTLADFRVDHAEVLDGLLTTSVAALMAEGLVALTRVAQDGVKIRASAGGASFRRGERLAQCLAAATAQVGALREQLEADPGAGSRREVAARRRAVEERQRRVAEALAQVPGLEARRRKAGVKGPARLSTTDPDARVMKMADGGFRPAFNAQLMTTTQGQVIVGVELTNAGTDQGQLHPMVEQVRRRYGGGPTEVLADGGYVDLDDLRAVAGAEPGCKVYAPPPGADDPTRAHRPLWRVDDALVGEWRQRMATAEAKAVYRERAATSECVNALARNRGLRQLGVRGLRNARAVLLWFALAHNLMRAAGLRAAGAPAT
;
A
#
# COMPACT_ATOMS: atom_id res chain seq x y z
N MET A 1 -56.82 -36.63 16.17
CA MET A 1 -55.93 -37.71 15.68
C MET A 1 -55.31 -37.20 14.38
N ASN A 2 -54.08 -36.74 14.46
CA ASN A 2 -53.35 -36.28 13.29
C ASN A 2 -52.35 -37.41 12.90
N ASP A 3 -52.73 -38.19 11.90
CA ASP A 3 -51.80 -39.09 11.26
C ASP A 3 -50.71 -38.29 10.55
N PRO A 4 -49.43 -38.64 10.72
CA PRO A 4 -48.38 -37.95 9.99
C PRO A 4 -48.48 -38.26 8.50
N LEU A 5 -48.36 -37.25 7.67
CA LEU A 5 -48.50 -37.30 6.20
C LEU A 5 -47.44 -38.16 5.50
N PHE A 6 -46.43 -38.63 6.21
CA PHE A 6 -45.41 -39.57 5.73
C PHE A 6 -45.08 -40.56 6.83
N PRO A 7 -45.09 -41.90 6.56
CA PRO A 7 -44.59 -42.89 7.52
C PRO A 7 -43.09 -42.65 7.73
N LEU A 8 -42.70 -42.34 8.97
CA LEU A 8 -41.30 -42.36 9.35
C LEU A 8 -40.84 -43.81 9.28
N PRO A 9 -39.68 -44.13 8.68
CA PRO A 9 -39.14 -45.46 8.71
C PRO A 9 -38.91 -45.88 10.17
N ASP A 10 -39.31 -47.10 10.50
CA ASP A 10 -39.13 -47.65 11.82
C ASP A 10 -37.69 -47.53 12.29
N ALA A 11 -37.47 -46.93 13.44
CA ALA A 11 -36.17 -46.69 14.04
C ALA A 11 -35.42 -47.99 14.44
N THR A 12 -35.93 -49.14 14.04
CA THR A 12 -35.39 -50.47 14.37
C THR A 12 -34.63 -51.16 13.23
N GLU A 13 -34.60 -50.59 12.02
CA GLU A 13 -33.81 -51.19 10.94
C GLU A 13 -32.63 -50.27 10.57
N SER A 14 -31.53 -50.70 11.01
CA SER A 14 -30.13 -50.66 10.63
C SER A 14 -29.22 -50.10 11.71
N LEU A 15 -29.08 -50.81 12.77
CA LEU A 15 -27.78 -50.95 13.39
C LEU A 15 -26.89 -51.69 12.37
N VAL A 16 -26.42 -50.99 11.36
CA VAL A 16 -25.27 -51.43 10.55
C VAL A 16 -24.21 -51.78 11.58
N ALA A 17 -23.90 -53.07 11.70
CA ALA A 17 -22.85 -53.54 12.60
C ALA A 17 -21.62 -52.72 12.36
N ARG A 18 -21.27 -51.83 13.31
CA ARG A 18 -20.07 -51.04 13.23
C ARG A 18 -18.92 -52.02 13.07
N VAL A 19 -18.29 -51.98 11.90
CA VAL A 19 -17.07 -52.73 11.64
C VAL A 19 -16.09 -52.37 12.74
N THR A 20 -15.85 -53.26 13.68
CA THR A 20 -14.96 -53.06 14.83
C THR A 20 -13.48 -53.13 14.46
N ALA A 21 -13.17 -53.34 13.17
CA ALA A 21 -11.82 -53.33 12.67
C ALA A 21 -11.23 -51.90 12.62
N ALA A 22 -9.96 -51.77 12.94
CA ALA A 22 -9.25 -50.48 12.87
C ALA A 22 -9.33 -49.90 11.46
N PRO A 23 -9.61 -48.60 11.32
CA PRO A 23 -9.73 -47.96 10.01
C PRO A 23 -8.41 -48.06 9.23
N ARG A 24 -8.50 -48.36 7.93
CA ARG A 24 -7.36 -48.29 7.01
C ARG A 24 -7.05 -46.85 6.72
N VAL A 25 -5.92 -46.37 7.21
CA VAL A 25 -5.45 -44.99 6.95
C VAL A 25 -4.07 -45.01 6.31
N GLN A 26 -3.85 -44.07 5.37
CA GLN A 26 -2.53 -43.81 4.85
C GLN A 26 -1.77 -42.99 5.89
N ARG A 27 -0.70 -43.55 6.43
CA ARG A 27 0.14 -42.87 7.42
C ARG A 27 1.35 -42.23 6.74
N PRO A 28 1.76 -41.01 7.16
CA PRO A 28 2.93 -40.35 6.59
C PRO A 28 4.21 -41.16 6.93
N ASN A 29 5.01 -41.42 5.92
CA ASN A 29 6.35 -41.99 6.10
C ASN A 29 7.39 -40.85 5.89
N ARG A 30 7.96 -40.34 6.97
CA ARG A 30 8.97 -39.27 6.96
C ARG A 30 10.41 -39.74 6.80
N THR A 31 10.65 -41.07 6.85
CA THR A 31 11.96 -41.69 6.66
C THR A 31 12.19 -42.11 5.21
N GLN A 32 11.22 -41.87 4.33
CA GLN A 32 11.35 -42.18 2.91
C GLN A 32 12.41 -41.28 2.25
N LEU A 33 13.41 -41.88 1.64
CA LEU A 33 14.40 -41.20 0.82
C LEU A 33 13.83 -40.95 -0.57
N GLN A 34 13.85 -39.68 -1.02
CA GLN A 34 13.45 -39.27 -2.36
C GLN A 34 14.61 -38.54 -3.04
N LEU A 35 15.06 -39.06 -4.16
CA LEU A 35 15.98 -38.35 -5.06
C LEU A 35 15.15 -37.56 -6.06
N ARG A 36 15.22 -36.23 -5.99
CA ARG A 36 14.58 -35.34 -6.94
C ARG A 36 15.66 -34.60 -7.75
N PRO A 37 15.85 -34.93 -9.02
CA PRO A 37 16.59 -34.03 -9.90
C PRO A 37 15.84 -32.71 -9.98
N ILE A 38 16.52 -31.59 -9.69
CA ILE A 38 15.90 -30.27 -9.70
C ILE A 38 16.42 -29.52 -10.92
N ASP A 39 15.58 -29.35 -11.92
CA ASP A 39 15.71 -28.34 -12.94
C ASP A 39 14.96 -27.12 -12.46
N LEU A 40 15.66 -25.99 -12.25
CA LEU A 40 15.03 -24.76 -11.75
C LEU A 40 13.96 -24.26 -12.70
N GLU A 41 14.16 -24.38 -14.02
CA GLU A 41 13.18 -23.94 -15.00
C GLU A 41 11.89 -24.79 -14.96
N ALA A 42 12.03 -26.08 -14.70
CA ALA A 42 10.93 -27.03 -14.59
C ALA A 42 10.14 -26.95 -13.26
N LEU A 43 10.58 -26.14 -12.27
CA LEU A 43 9.88 -25.97 -10.98
C LEU A 43 8.47 -25.41 -11.15
N LEU A 44 8.24 -24.58 -12.18
CA LEU A 44 6.99 -23.87 -12.36
C LEU A 44 6.34 -24.18 -13.70
N PRO A 45 5.03 -24.43 -13.75
CA PRO A 45 4.32 -24.57 -15.02
C PRO A 45 4.38 -23.25 -15.83
N PRO A 46 4.23 -23.30 -17.17
CA PRO A 46 4.35 -22.12 -18.04
C PRO A 46 3.39 -20.98 -17.66
N ALA A 47 2.18 -21.28 -17.20
CA ALA A 47 1.18 -20.27 -16.82
C ALA A 47 1.31 -19.79 -15.36
N HIS A 48 2.40 -20.12 -14.65
CA HIS A 48 2.55 -19.74 -13.25
C HIS A 48 2.73 -18.23 -13.11
N ARG A 49 2.07 -17.62 -12.11
CA ARG A 49 2.09 -16.17 -11.86
C ARG A 49 3.50 -15.58 -11.70
N ALA A 50 4.45 -16.32 -11.16
CA ALA A 50 5.82 -15.86 -11.02
C ALA A 50 6.50 -15.61 -12.38
N ARG A 51 6.16 -16.38 -13.43
CA ARG A 51 6.63 -16.14 -14.80
C ARG A 51 6.06 -14.83 -15.35
N VAL A 52 4.77 -14.58 -15.17
CA VAL A 52 4.13 -13.31 -15.58
C VAL A 52 4.79 -12.12 -14.89
N VAL A 53 5.20 -12.28 -13.61
CA VAL A 53 5.95 -11.24 -12.88
C VAL A 53 7.34 -11.06 -13.48
N TRP A 54 8.03 -12.14 -13.82
CA TRP A 54 9.37 -12.08 -14.41
C TRP A 54 9.36 -11.41 -15.77
N ASP A 55 8.46 -11.84 -16.67
CA ASP A 55 8.27 -11.25 -17.99
C ASP A 55 7.99 -9.73 -17.90
N PHE A 56 7.18 -9.33 -16.92
CA PHE A 56 6.93 -7.91 -16.68
C PHE A 56 8.21 -7.17 -16.23
N VAL A 57 9.00 -7.76 -15.34
CA VAL A 57 10.25 -7.15 -14.85
C VAL A 57 11.28 -7.01 -15.96
N GLU A 58 11.39 -8.00 -16.86
CA GLU A 58 12.27 -7.93 -18.04
C GLU A 58 11.87 -6.79 -18.99
N GLY A 59 10.60 -6.43 -19.04
CA GLY A 59 10.11 -5.29 -19.82
C GLY A 59 10.30 -3.93 -19.17
N LEU A 60 10.81 -3.84 -17.93
CA LEU A 60 11.03 -2.57 -17.22
C LEU A 60 12.43 -2.00 -17.49
N ASP A 61 12.52 -0.67 -17.61
CA ASP A 61 13.83 0.01 -17.55
C ASP A 61 14.33 0.08 -16.10
N LEU A 62 15.20 -0.85 -15.75
CA LEU A 62 15.86 -0.91 -14.44
C LEU A 62 17.22 -0.21 -14.41
N SER A 63 17.64 0.47 -15.48
CA SER A 63 18.92 1.19 -15.59
C SER A 63 19.22 2.08 -14.37
N PRO A 64 18.25 2.84 -13.80
CA PRO A 64 18.50 3.64 -12.61
C PRO A 64 18.92 2.81 -11.38
N LEU A 65 18.47 1.56 -11.27
CA LEU A 65 18.87 0.66 -10.18
C LEU A 65 20.27 0.13 -10.39
N TYR A 66 20.62 -0.27 -11.61
CA TYR A 66 21.97 -0.76 -11.95
C TYR A 66 23.03 0.32 -11.74
N GLN A 67 22.73 1.59 -12.04
CA GLN A 67 23.65 2.71 -11.85
C GLN A 67 24.04 2.96 -10.37
N THR A 68 23.23 2.49 -9.41
CA THR A 68 23.53 2.62 -7.98
C THR A 68 24.52 1.55 -7.46
N ILE A 69 24.79 0.52 -8.26
CA ILE A 69 25.65 -0.60 -7.89
C ILE A 69 27.12 -0.16 -7.92
N LYS A 70 27.79 -0.26 -6.77
CA LYS A 70 29.21 0.14 -6.60
C LYS A 70 30.20 -0.96 -6.96
N ALA A 71 29.77 -2.22 -6.94
CA ALA A 71 30.60 -3.37 -7.30
C ALA A 71 30.63 -3.50 -8.82
N VAL A 72 31.75 -3.16 -9.45
CA VAL A 72 31.94 -3.22 -10.90
C VAL A 72 33.05 -4.24 -11.24
N GLU A 73 33.01 -4.78 -12.45
CA GLU A 73 34.02 -5.72 -12.92
C GLU A 73 35.44 -5.12 -12.85
N GLY A 74 36.42 -5.92 -12.47
CA GLY A 74 37.80 -5.48 -12.31
C GLY A 74 38.13 -4.79 -10.99
N HIS A 75 37.15 -4.55 -10.12
CA HIS A 75 37.38 -3.95 -8.81
C HIS A 75 37.00 -4.91 -7.65
N ALA A 76 37.65 -4.71 -6.49
CA ALA A 76 37.39 -5.52 -5.30
C ALA A 76 35.97 -5.23 -4.76
N GLY A 77 35.24 -6.27 -4.38
CA GLY A 77 33.91 -6.15 -3.78
C GLY A 77 33.11 -7.44 -3.99
N ARG A 78 32.10 -7.64 -3.15
CA ARG A 78 31.14 -8.72 -3.35
C ARG A 78 30.15 -8.29 -4.44
N SER A 79 29.87 -9.18 -5.39
CA SER A 79 28.84 -8.96 -6.41
C SER A 79 27.49 -8.60 -5.78
N ALA A 80 26.82 -7.60 -6.34
CA ALA A 80 25.45 -7.24 -5.95
C ALA A 80 24.47 -8.32 -6.43
N ILE A 81 23.33 -8.42 -5.75
CA ILE A 81 22.19 -9.19 -6.26
C ILE A 81 21.58 -8.38 -7.39
N ASP A 82 21.24 -9.04 -8.48
CA ASP A 82 20.60 -8.40 -9.63
C ASP A 82 19.31 -7.69 -9.19
N PRO A 83 19.14 -6.38 -9.49
CA PRO A 83 17.92 -5.64 -9.22
C PRO A 83 16.65 -6.28 -9.82
N ALA A 84 16.74 -6.98 -10.94
CA ALA A 84 15.61 -7.70 -11.54
C ALA A 84 15.09 -8.80 -10.61
N ILE A 85 16.00 -9.58 -9.98
CA ILE A 85 15.62 -10.59 -8.98
C ILE A 85 14.89 -9.92 -7.80
N LEU A 86 15.46 -8.84 -7.25
CA LEU A 86 14.88 -8.14 -6.10
C LEU A 86 13.50 -7.52 -6.44
N MET A 87 13.37 -6.96 -7.65
CA MET A 87 12.12 -6.42 -8.18
C MET A 87 11.05 -7.52 -8.30
N ALA A 88 11.38 -8.63 -8.96
CA ALA A 88 10.47 -9.76 -9.14
C ALA A 88 10.04 -10.37 -7.80
N LEU A 89 10.97 -10.55 -6.86
CA LEU A 89 10.67 -11.03 -5.51
C LEU A 89 9.70 -10.10 -4.78
N TRP A 90 9.87 -8.75 -4.90
CA TRP A 90 8.97 -7.81 -4.22
C TRP A 90 7.59 -7.77 -4.88
N LEU A 91 7.49 -7.79 -6.20
CA LEU A 91 6.21 -7.81 -6.92
C LEU A 91 5.46 -9.11 -6.65
N TYR A 92 6.12 -10.26 -6.82
CA TYR A 92 5.49 -11.56 -6.60
C TYR A 92 5.02 -11.72 -5.14
N ALA A 93 5.87 -11.40 -4.18
CA ALA A 93 5.53 -11.49 -2.77
C ALA A 93 4.41 -10.50 -2.35
N THR A 94 4.29 -9.35 -3.03
CA THR A 94 3.17 -8.42 -2.81
C THR A 94 1.85 -9.02 -3.31
N LEU A 95 1.88 -9.74 -4.43
CA LEU A 95 0.71 -10.48 -4.94
C LEU A 95 0.30 -11.61 -3.98
N GLU A 96 1.27 -12.27 -3.33
CA GLU A 96 1.05 -13.36 -2.37
C GLU A 96 0.84 -12.86 -0.92
N ALA A 97 0.68 -11.55 -0.71
CA ALA A 97 0.48 -10.92 0.61
C ALA A 97 1.63 -11.18 1.62
N VAL A 98 2.84 -11.49 1.15
CA VAL A 98 4.01 -11.70 2.00
C VAL A 98 4.72 -10.36 2.26
N GLY A 99 4.40 -9.68 3.36
CA GLY A 99 4.94 -8.36 3.69
C GLY A 99 6.32 -8.36 4.36
N SER A 100 6.78 -9.48 4.93
CA SER A 100 8.01 -9.56 5.71
C SER A 100 9.23 -9.92 4.86
N ALA A 101 10.30 -9.10 4.90
CA ALA A 101 11.57 -9.41 4.23
C ALA A 101 12.23 -10.70 4.76
N ARG A 102 12.09 -11.00 6.07
CA ARG A 102 12.59 -12.26 6.66
C ARG A 102 11.83 -13.46 6.16
N ALA A 103 10.49 -13.37 6.08
CA ALA A 103 9.68 -14.46 5.54
C ALA A 103 10.04 -14.71 4.06
N ARG A 104 10.27 -13.66 3.27
CA ARG A 104 10.69 -13.78 1.87
C ARG A 104 12.05 -14.45 1.72
N ALA A 105 13.06 -14.03 2.50
CA ALA A 105 14.37 -14.67 2.47
C ALA A 105 14.27 -16.18 2.74
N ARG A 106 13.43 -16.59 3.70
CA ARG A 106 13.17 -18.01 3.95
C ARG A 106 12.46 -18.69 2.77
N LEU A 107 11.45 -18.02 2.17
CA LEU A 107 10.77 -18.58 1.00
C LEU A 107 11.69 -18.73 -0.22
N CYS A 108 12.73 -17.90 -0.36
CA CYS A 108 13.74 -18.08 -1.41
C CYS A 108 14.50 -19.41 -1.30
N GLU A 109 14.49 -20.04 -0.12
CA GLU A 109 15.10 -21.36 0.12
C GLU A 109 14.05 -22.50 0.09
N GLU A 110 12.82 -22.25 0.55
CA GLU A 110 11.82 -23.24 0.85
C GLU A 110 10.71 -23.38 -0.21
N HIS A 111 10.45 -22.36 -1.03
CA HIS A 111 9.28 -22.30 -1.91
C HIS A 111 9.67 -22.23 -3.39
N ASP A 112 9.17 -23.13 -4.21
CA ASP A 112 9.59 -23.29 -5.60
C ASP A 112 9.47 -22.01 -6.45
N ALA A 113 8.41 -21.21 -6.30
CA ALA A 113 8.27 -19.97 -7.06
C ALA A 113 9.34 -18.92 -6.70
N TYR A 114 9.70 -18.80 -5.42
CA TYR A 114 10.75 -17.88 -4.99
C TYR A 114 12.15 -18.41 -5.38
N ARG A 115 12.36 -19.73 -5.31
CA ARG A 115 13.59 -20.39 -5.78
C ARG A 115 13.79 -20.19 -7.28
N TRP A 116 12.71 -20.33 -8.05
CA TRP A 116 12.73 -20.08 -9.49
C TRP A 116 13.11 -18.61 -9.79
N ILE A 117 12.48 -17.61 -9.13
CA ILE A 117 12.82 -16.19 -9.31
C ILE A 117 14.28 -15.93 -8.95
N CYS A 118 14.81 -16.57 -7.90
CA CYS A 118 16.20 -16.39 -7.48
C CYS A 118 17.22 -16.99 -8.47
N GLY A 119 16.84 -18.00 -9.26
CA GLY A 119 17.75 -18.64 -10.22
C GLY A 119 19.03 -19.18 -9.59
N GLY A 120 19.00 -19.64 -8.35
CA GLY A 120 20.17 -20.11 -7.60
C GLY A 120 20.94 -19.00 -6.86
N VAL A 121 20.54 -17.73 -6.97
CA VAL A 121 21.18 -16.63 -6.23
C VAL A 121 20.68 -16.60 -4.79
N ALA A 122 21.60 -16.57 -3.82
CA ALA A 122 21.27 -16.45 -2.40
C ALA A 122 20.86 -15.01 -2.04
N VAL A 123 19.66 -14.84 -1.51
CA VAL A 123 19.08 -13.55 -1.17
C VAL A 123 18.89 -13.42 0.33
N ASN A 124 19.52 -12.42 0.95
CA ASN A 124 19.38 -12.17 2.38
C ASN A 124 18.29 -11.14 2.69
N TYR A 125 17.73 -11.21 3.89
CA TYR A 125 16.60 -10.34 4.30
C TYR A 125 16.98 -8.86 4.48
N HIS A 126 18.23 -8.52 4.73
CA HIS A 126 18.69 -7.13 4.85
C HIS A 126 18.59 -6.45 3.48
N THR A 127 19.18 -7.06 2.45
CA THR A 127 19.09 -6.56 1.07
C THR A 127 17.63 -6.39 0.63
N LEU A 128 16.76 -7.37 0.94
CA LEU A 128 15.33 -7.25 0.67
C LEU A 128 14.68 -6.08 1.43
N ALA A 129 15.01 -5.90 2.71
CA ALA A 129 14.42 -4.84 3.53
C ALA A 129 14.82 -3.44 3.05
N ASP A 130 16.08 -3.27 2.70
CA ASP A 130 16.64 -2.00 2.20
C ASP A 130 16.07 -1.70 0.81
N PHE A 131 16.12 -2.66 -0.12
CA PHE A 131 15.58 -2.50 -1.46
C PHE A 131 14.09 -2.08 -1.47
N ARG A 132 13.30 -2.52 -0.50
CA ARG A 132 11.89 -2.15 -0.37
C ARG A 132 11.66 -0.65 -0.28
N VAL A 133 12.54 0.08 0.38
CA VAL A 133 12.31 1.47 0.80
C VAL A 133 13.26 2.48 0.16
N ASP A 134 14.40 2.02 -0.35
CA ASP A 134 15.45 2.93 -0.83
C ASP A 134 15.18 3.49 -2.24
N HIS A 135 14.27 2.87 -3.00
CA HIS A 135 14.04 3.16 -4.41
C HIS A 135 12.63 3.73 -4.71
N ALA A 136 12.06 4.52 -3.78
CA ALA A 136 10.69 5.03 -3.93
C ALA A 136 10.50 5.87 -5.21
N GLU A 137 11.47 6.67 -5.59
CA GLU A 137 11.45 7.52 -6.78
C GLU A 137 11.50 6.69 -8.07
N VAL A 138 12.31 5.61 -8.07
CA VAL A 138 12.38 4.67 -9.20
C VAL A 138 11.04 3.94 -9.34
N LEU A 139 10.47 3.44 -8.24
CA LEU A 139 9.16 2.78 -8.26
C LEU A 139 8.05 3.71 -8.78
N ASP A 140 8.10 4.98 -8.42
CA ASP A 140 7.15 5.99 -8.89
C ASP A 140 7.30 6.25 -10.41
N GLY A 141 8.54 6.29 -10.89
CA GLY A 141 8.85 6.35 -12.33
C GLY A 141 8.36 5.11 -13.08
N LEU A 142 8.64 3.91 -12.56
CA LEU A 142 8.19 2.64 -13.15
C LEU A 142 6.66 2.53 -13.20
N LEU A 143 5.96 3.01 -12.17
CA LEU A 143 4.50 3.09 -12.20
C LEU A 143 4.03 4.01 -13.35
N THR A 144 4.66 5.16 -13.49
CA THR A 144 4.31 6.13 -14.53
C THR A 144 4.56 5.56 -15.93
N THR A 145 5.74 5.00 -16.18
CA THR A 145 6.11 4.46 -17.51
C THR A 145 5.29 3.23 -17.87
N SER A 146 5.01 2.33 -16.92
CA SER A 146 4.18 1.15 -17.18
C SER A 146 2.72 1.51 -17.52
N VAL A 147 2.15 2.51 -16.87
CA VAL A 147 0.80 3.00 -17.22
C VAL A 147 0.82 3.74 -18.55
N ALA A 148 1.83 4.56 -18.83
CA ALA A 148 1.97 5.23 -20.12
C ALA A 148 2.09 4.23 -21.28
N ALA A 149 2.78 3.12 -21.08
CA ALA A 149 2.82 2.03 -22.06
C ALA A 149 1.44 1.43 -22.33
N LEU A 150 0.64 1.17 -21.29
CA LEU A 150 -0.74 0.69 -21.45
C LEU A 150 -1.64 1.71 -22.16
N MET A 151 -1.40 3.00 -21.94
CA MET A 151 -2.12 4.06 -22.67
C MET A 151 -1.71 4.07 -24.15
N ALA A 152 -0.44 3.91 -24.46
CA ALA A 152 0.05 3.81 -25.86
C ALA A 152 -0.46 2.56 -26.57
N GLU A 153 -0.65 1.45 -25.83
CA GLU A 153 -1.29 0.23 -26.35
C GLU A 153 -2.82 0.37 -26.55
N GLY A 154 -3.43 1.49 -26.14
CA GLY A 154 -4.88 1.69 -26.16
C GLY A 154 -5.66 0.88 -25.10
N LEU A 155 -4.97 0.30 -24.12
CA LEU A 155 -5.57 -0.54 -23.08
C LEU A 155 -6.07 0.26 -21.86
N VAL A 156 -5.59 1.50 -21.72
CA VAL A 156 -5.94 2.40 -20.61
C VAL A 156 -6.20 3.81 -21.12
N ALA A 157 -7.29 4.42 -20.69
CA ALA A 157 -7.61 5.82 -20.93
C ALA A 157 -7.84 6.57 -19.61
N LEU A 158 -7.47 7.84 -19.58
CA LEU A 158 -7.70 8.72 -18.43
C LEU A 158 -9.06 9.45 -18.49
N THR A 159 -10.02 8.90 -19.23
CA THR A 159 -11.34 9.56 -19.38
C THR A 159 -12.03 9.71 -18.06
N ARG A 160 -12.18 8.61 -17.31
CA ARG A 160 -12.85 8.58 -16.02
C ARG A 160 -12.02 7.82 -14.99
N VAL A 161 -11.78 8.47 -13.85
CA VAL A 161 -11.05 7.88 -12.73
C VAL A 161 -11.88 7.95 -11.45
N ALA A 162 -11.64 7.03 -10.54
CA ALA A 162 -12.18 7.07 -9.19
C ALA A 162 -11.05 7.29 -8.19
N GLN A 163 -11.21 8.21 -7.26
CA GLN A 163 -10.30 8.43 -6.14
C GLN A 163 -10.92 7.93 -4.85
N ASP A 164 -10.14 7.21 -4.05
CA ASP A 164 -10.57 6.79 -2.71
C ASP A 164 -9.38 6.73 -1.75
N GLY A 165 -9.69 6.93 -0.46
CA GLY A 165 -8.75 6.92 0.65
C GLY A 165 -8.83 5.64 1.48
N VAL A 166 -7.68 5.03 1.77
CA VAL A 166 -7.59 3.87 2.66
C VAL A 166 -6.69 4.19 3.84
N LYS A 167 -7.25 4.10 5.05
CA LYS A 167 -6.47 4.25 6.27
C LYS A 167 -5.75 2.95 6.61
N ILE A 168 -4.41 3.00 6.56
CA ILE A 168 -3.52 1.87 6.80
C ILE A 168 -2.82 2.08 8.14
N ARG A 169 -2.85 1.07 9.02
CA ARG A 169 -2.20 1.16 10.34
C ARG A 169 -0.69 1.37 10.18
N ALA A 170 -0.15 2.31 10.95
CA ALA A 170 1.28 2.57 11.02
C ALA A 170 2.01 1.50 11.87
N SER A 171 3.34 1.43 11.71
CA SER A 171 4.22 0.62 12.56
C SER A 171 4.51 1.33 13.88
N ALA A 172 3.46 1.76 14.58
CA ALA A 172 3.54 2.44 15.87
C ALA A 172 2.37 2.03 16.77
N GLY A 173 2.62 1.89 18.06
CA GLY A 173 1.58 1.66 19.06
C GLY A 173 1.03 2.98 19.62
N GLY A 174 -0.23 3.02 20.04
CA GLY A 174 -0.84 4.19 20.68
C GLY A 174 -0.06 4.68 21.92
N ALA A 175 0.56 3.74 22.64
CA ALA A 175 1.40 4.03 23.81
C ALA A 175 2.70 4.79 23.47
N SER A 176 3.09 4.90 22.20
CA SER A 176 4.27 5.70 21.80
C SER A 176 4.00 7.20 21.65
N PHE A 177 2.71 7.62 21.66
CA PHE A 177 2.33 9.01 21.45
C PHE A 177 2.53 9.86 22.71
N ARG A 178 3.32 10.94 22.59
CA ARG A 178 3.69 11.84 23.67
C ARG A 178 3.37 13.29 23.33
N ARG A 179 3.16 14.13 24.34
CA ARG A 179 3.07 15.59 24.24
C ARG A 179 4.48 16.19 24.13
N GLY A 180 4.58 17.45 23.68
CA GLY A 180 5.85 18.14 23.42
C GLY A 180 6.82 18.09 24.61
N GLU A 181 6.35 18.41 25.82
CA GLU A 181 7.18 18.35 27.06
C GLU A 181 7.76 16.94 27.28
N ARG A 182 6.93 15.90 27.15
CA ARG A 182 7.41 14.52 27.32
C ARG A 182 8.32 14.05 26.18
N LEU A 183 8.13 14.59 24.97
CA LEU A 183 9.05 14.35 23.85
C LEU A 183 10.43 14.95 24.12
N ALA A 184 10.49 16.17 24.70
CA ALA A 184 11.75 16.78 25.10
C ALA A 184 12.51 15.94 26.13
N GLN A 185 11.81 15.42 27.16
CA GLN A 185 12.38 14.48 28.11
C GLN A 185 12.87 13.18 27.47
N CYS A 186 12.09 12.62 26.51
CA CYS A 186 12.49 11.43 25.75
C CYS A 186 13.73 11.70 24.90
N LEU A 187 13.86 12.91 24.33
CA LEU A 187 15.03 13.30 23.54
C LEU A 187 16.27 13.42 24.43
N ALA A 188 16.17 14.08 25.59
CA ALA A 188 17.26 14.16 26.52
C ALA A 188 17.76 12.77 26.98
N ALA A 189 16.82 11.86 27.30
CA ALA A 189 17.16 10.49 27.66
C ALA A 189 17.81 9.71 26.48
N ALA A 190 17.34 9.89 25.25
CA ALA A 190 17.94 9.25 24.08
C ALA A 190 19.35 9.79 23.79
N THR A 191 19.55 11.11 23.95
CA THR A 191 20.87 11.74 23.80
C THR A 191 21.86 11.24 24.83
N ALA A 192 21.44 11.12 26.11
CA ALA A 192 22.25 10.53 27.15
C ALA A 192 22.64 9.06 26.83
N GLN A 193 21.73 8.27 26.29
CA GLN A 193 22.03 6.90 25.88
C GLN A 193 23.08 6.83 24.75
N VAL A 194 23.04 7.76 23.80
CA VAL A 194 24.07 7.85 22.74
C VAL A 194 25.43 8.18 23.34
N GLY A 195 25.48 9.17 24.26
CA GLY A 195 26.71 9.54 24.99
C GLY A 195 27.29 8.37 25.78
N ALA A 196 26.49 7.75 26.63
CA ALA A 196 26.90 6.61 27.42
C ALA A 196 27.42 5.43 26.60
N LEU A 197 26.77 5.17 25.42
CA LEU A 197 27.26 4.13 24.52
C LEU A 197 28.62 4.48 23.91
N ARG A 198 28.87 5.75 23.55
CA ARG A 198 30.17 6.21 23.04
C ARG A 198 31.27 6.03 24.09
N GLU A 199 31.00 6.49 25.33
CA GLU A 199 31.93 6.34 26.47
C GLU A 199 32.26 4.85 26.75
N GLN A 200 31.24 3.97 26.72
CA GLN A 200 31.45 2.52 26.86
C GLN A 200 32.35 1.94 25.79
N LEU A 201 32.17 2.36 24.53
CA LEU A 201 32.96 1.86 23.40
C LEU A 201 34.38 2.41 23.38
N GLU A 202 34.59 3.62 23.92
CA GLU A 202 35.91 4.21 24.11
C GLU A 202 36.66 3.55 25.27
N ALA A 203 35.96 3.21 26.35
CA ALA A 203 36.55 2.54 27.51
C ALA A 203 36.88 1.07 27.25
N ASP A 204 36.07 0.35 26.45
CA ASP A 204 36.29 -1.05 26.09
C ASP A 204 35.98 -1.30 24.59
N PRO A 205 36.94 -1.03 23.69
CA PRO A 205 36.75 -1.24 22.27
C PRO A 205 36.50 -2.71 21.87
N GLY A 206 36.77 -3.66 22.77
CA GLY A 206 36.63 -5.10 22.57
C GLY A 206 35.33 -5.71 23.10
N ALA A 207 34.46 -4.94 23.76
CA ALA A 207 33.27 -5.41 24.49
C ALA A 207 32.18 -6.11 23.64
N GLY A 208 32.41 -6.36 22.38
CA GLY A 208 31.49 -7.09 21.51
C GLY A 208 32.00 -7.22 20.07
N SER A 209 31.34 -8.06 19.29
CA SER A 209 31.69 -8.13 17.88
C SER A 209 31.41 -6.80 17.17
N ARG A 210 32.23 -6.43 16.17
CA ARG A 210 32.04 -5.20 15.38
C ARG A 210 30.61 -5.06 14.84
N ARG A 211 29.98 -6.18 14.55
CA ARG A 211 28.58 -6.22 14.03
C ARG A 211 27.58 -5.87 15.12
N GLU A 212 27.72 -6.39 16.32
CA GLU A 212 26.83 -6.11 17.44
C GLU A 212 26.94 -4.66 17.91
N VAL A 213 28.17 -4.15 18.01
CA VAL A 213 28.46 -2.75 18.35
C VAL A 213 27.82 -1.82 17.32
N ALA A 214 28.00 -2.08 16.03
CA ALA A 214 27.40 -1.28 14.96
C ALA A 214 25.87 -1.34 14.95
N ALA A 215 25.28 -2.49 15.25
CA ALA A 215 23.83 -2.64 15.35
C ALA A 215 23.26 -1.87 16.56
N ARG A 216 23.93 -1.96 17.72
CA ARG A 216 23.54 -1.25 18.95
C ARG A 216 23.62 0.26 18.76
N ARG A 217 24.72 0.75 18.18
CA ARG A 217 24.92 2.17 17.86
C ARG A 217 23.82 2.69 16.93
N ARG A 218 23.57 2.01 15.81
CA ARG A 218 22.49 2.39 14.88
C ARG A 218 21.13 2.44 15.56
N ALA A 219 20.80 1.49 16.44
CA ALA A 219 19.51 1.45 17.13
C ALA A 219 19.30 2.66 18.05
N VAL A 220 20.35 3.08 18.77
CA VAL A 220 20.28 4.21 19.71
C VAL A 220 20.22 5.54 18.96
N GLU A 221 21.06 5.71 17.94
CA GLU A 221 21.09 6.92 17.10
C GLU A 221 19.76 7.07 16.32
N GLU A 222 19.19 5.99 15.80
CA GLU A 222 17.88 6.01 15.13
C GLU A 222 16.75 6.38 16.09
N ARG A 223 16.79 5.89 17.34
CA ARG A 223 15.82 6.30 18.37
C ARG A 223 15.92 7.80 18.67
N GLN A 224 17.13 8.33 18.86
CA GLN A 224 17.36 9.76 19.09
C GLN A 224 16.81 10.59 17.93
N ARG A 225 17.14 10.23 16.69
CA ARG A 225 16.67 10.91 15.49
C ARG A 225 15.15 10.97 15.44
N ARG A 226 14.45 9.83 15.61
CA ARG A 226 12.98 9.79 15.56
C ARG A 226 12.33 10.66 16.63
N VAL A 227 12.88 10.70 17.83
CA VAL A 227 12.33 11.54 18.90
C VAL A 227 12.57 13.03 18.60
N ALA A 228 13.73 13.38 18.04
CA ALA A 228 14.04 14.73 17.60
C ALA A 228 13.09 15.19 16.46
N GLU A 229 12.87 14.35 15.47
CA GLU A 229 11.91 14.58 14.37
C GLU A 229 10.48 14.77 14.89
N ALA A 230 10.06 13.93 15.86
CA ALA A 230 8.76 14.09 16.51
C ALA A 230 8.63 15.44 17.22
N LEU A 231 9.64 15.84 17.99
CA LEU A 231 9.64 17.11 18.71
C LEU A 231 9.61 18.31 17.76
N ALA A 232 10.38 18.26 16.67
CA ALA A 232 10.41 19.31 15.64
C ALA A 232 9.06 19.52 14.95
N GLN A 233 8.21 18.50 14.84
CA GLN A 233 6.89 18.59 14.22
C GLN A 233 5.80 19.17 15.15
N VAL A 234 6.04 19.26 16.48
CA VAL A 234 5.04 19.71 17.47
C VAL A 234 4.49 21.10 17.14
N PRO A 235 5.30 22.17 16.91
CA PRO A 235 4.78 23.50 16.69
C PRO A 235 3.87 23.59 15.47
N GLY A 236 4.28 22.98 14.35
CA GLY A 236 3.51 22.95 13.12
C GLY A 236 2.19 22.21 13.25
N LEU A 237 2.17 21.10 14.01
CA LEU A 237 0.95 20.34 14.26
C LEU A 237 0.01 21.12 15.21
N GLU A 238 0.52 21.79 16.21
CA GLU A 238 -0.29 22.63 17.13
C GLU A 238 -0.91 23.82 16.41
N ALA A 239 -0.17 24.47 15.51
CA ALA A 239 -0.69 25.55 14.68
C ALA A 239 -1.86 25.08 13.80
N ARG A 240 -1.71 23.94 13.12
CA ARG A 240 -2.78 23.33 12.31
C ARG A 240 -4.00 22.96 13.16
N ARG A 241 -3.80 22.34 14.33
CA ARG A 241 -4.89 21.98 15.26
C ARG A 241 -5.65 23.20 15.74
N ARG A 242 -4.95 24.31 16.07
CA ARG A 242 -5.56 25.57 16.48
C ARG A 242 -6.41 26.17 15.36
N LYS A 243 -5.89 26.19 14.12
CA LYS A 243 -6.65 26.65 12.94
C LYS A 243 -7.92 25.80 12.73
N ALA A 244 -7.85 24.51 12.98
CA ALA A 244 -8.98 23.59 12.88
C ALA A 244 -9.90 23.55 14.12
N GLY A 245 -9.69 24.42 15.12
CA GLY A 245 -10.49 24.47 16.35
C GLY A 245 -10.35 23.24 17.27
N VAL A 246 -9.33 22.41 17.08
CA VAL A 246 -9.14 21.18 17.84
C VAL A 246 -8.48 21.50 19.17
N LYS A 247 -9.16 21.21 20.27
CA LYS A 247 -8.67 21.47 21.64
C LYS A 247 -7.60 20.45 22.08
N GLY A 248 -6.72 20.92 22.98
CA GLY A 248 -5.68 20.12 23.64
C GLY A 248 -4.37 20.02 22.85
N PRO A 249 -3.27 19.63 23.53
CA PRO A 249 -1.92 19.61 22.96
C PRO A 249 -1.76 18.53 21.90
N ALA A 250 -0.86 18.78 20.95
CA ALA A 250 -0.46 17.79 19.98
C ALA A 250 0.23 16.58 20.64
N ARG A 251 0.05 15.42 20.05
CA ARG A 251 0.76 14.18 20.44
C ARG A 251 1.39 13.58 19.21
N LEU A 252 2.65 13.19 19.33
CA LEU A 252 3.44 12.58 18.27
C LEU A 252 4.11 11.31 18.77
N SER A 253 4.32 10.37 17.87
CA SER A 253 4.89 9.07 18.20
C SER A 253 6.42 9.15 18.29
N THR A 254 7.00 8.57 19.33
CA THR A 254 8.46 8.35 19.47
C THR A 254 8.95 7.19 18.59
N THR A 255 8.03 6.41 18.03
CA THR A 255 8.35 5.24 17.19
C THR A 255 8.24 5.57 15.69
N ASP A 256 7.22 6.31 15.30
CA ASP A 256 6.98 6.76 13.93
C ASP A 256 6.47 8.22 13.98
N PRO A 257 7.35 9.21 13.82
CA PRO A 257 7.00 10.64 13.93
C PRO A 257 5.95 11.10 12.93
N ASP A 258 5.86 10.44 11.78
CA ASP A 258 4.93 10.81 10.71
C ASP A 258 3.52 10.24 10.91
N ALA A 259 3.39 9.17 11.71
CA ALA A 259 2.08 8.56 11.96
C ALA A 259 1.16 9.51 12.75
N ARG A 260 -0.13 9.46 12.42
CA ARG A 260 -1.17 10.21 13.15
C ARG A 260 -2.24 9.25 13.65
N VAL A 261 -2.87 9.60 14.77
CA VAL A 261 -4.03 8.86 15.26
C VAL A 261 -5.22 9.23 14.40
N MET A 262 -5.78 8.25 13.69
CA MET A 262 -6.90 8.41 12.77
C MET A 262 -8.06 7.51 13.16
N LYS A 263 -9.28 7.93 12.86
CA LYS A 263 -10.48 7.08 12.94
C LYS A 263 -10.42 6.05 11.83
N MET A 264 -10.50 4.78 12.18
CA MET A 264 -10.51 3.66 11.25
C MET A 264 -11.94 3.28 10.82
N ALA A 265 -12.08 2.45 9.80
CA ALA A 265 -13.39 2.01 9.30
C ALA A 265 -14.22 1.25 10.35
N ASP A 266 -13.58 0.60 11.32
CA ASP A 266 -14.25 -0.07 12.45
C ASP A 266 -14.64 0.89 13.60
N GLY A 267 -14.52 2.20 13.40
CA GLY A 267 -14.81 3.23 14.39
C GLY A 267 -13.72 3.48 15.43
N GLY A 268 -12.73 2.60 15.55
CA GLY A 268 -11.62 2.74 16.49
C GLY A 268 -10.59 3.79 16.05
N PHE A 269 -9.83 4.33 17.00
CA PHE A 269 -8.74 5.27 16.72
C PHE A 269 -7.39 4.58 16.83
N ARG A 270 -6.59 4.62 15.77
CA ARG A 270 -5.26 3.97 15.73
C ARG A 270 -4.24 4.84 15.00
N PRO A 271 -2.93 4.68 15.33
CA PRO A 271 -1.86 5.24 14.51
C PRO A 271 -1.95 4.72 13.08
N ALA A 272 -2.06 5.63 12.13
CA ALA A 272 -2.28 5.29 10.72
C ALA A 272 -1.72 6.36 9.78
N PHE A 273 -1.68 6.01 8.52
CA PHE A 273 -1.54 6.88 7.36
C PHE A 273 -2.80 6.77 6.50
N ASN A 274 -3.06 7.77 5.70
CA ASN A 274 -4.14 7.80 4.74
C ASN A 274 -3.56 7.63 3.33
N ALA A 275 -3.75 6.46 2.73
CA ALA A 275 -3.32 6.15 1.38
C ALA A 275 -4.39 6.62 0.39
N GLN A 276 -3.98 7.41 -0.59
CA GLN A 276 -4.82 7.92 -1.66
C GLN A 276 -4.50 7.14 -2.95
N LEU A 277 -5.51 6.54 -3.55
CA LEU A 277 -5.40 5.83 -4.81
C LEU A 277 -6.34 6.44 -5.83
N MET A 278 -5.82 6.75 -7.02
CA MET A 278 -6.61 7.15 -8.16
C MET A 278 -6.56 6.04 -9.22
N THR A 279 -7.71 5.55 -9.62
CA THR A 279 -7.86 4.33 -10.42
C THR A 279 -8.79 4.58 -11.60
N THR A 280 -8.46 4.11 -12.80
CA THR A 280 -9.37 4.20 -13.95
C THR A 280 -10.61 3.33 -13.72
N THR A 281 -11.79 3.82 -14.10
CA THR A 281 -13.03 3.03 -13.98
C THR A 281 -13.04 1.86 -14.95
N GLN A 282 -12.49 2.05 -16.13
CA GLN A 282 -12.21 0.96 -17.07
C GLN A 282 -10.83 0.37 -16.79
N GLY A 283 -10.73 -0.95 -16.82
CA GLY A 283 -9.48 -1.66 -16.58
C GLY A 283 -9.01 -1.67 -15.12
N GLN A 284 -9.49 -0.79 -14.25
CA GLN A 284 -9.12 -0.69 -12.83
C GLN A 284 -7.60 -0.57 -12.61
N VAL A 285 -6.94 0.25 -13.43
CA VAL A 285 -5.50 0.52 -13.36
C VAL A 285 -5.25 1.71 -12.43
N ILE A 286 -4.36 1.56 -11.47
CA ILE A 286 -3.96 2.64 -10.56
C ILE A 286 -3.05 3.61 -11.31
N VAL A 287 -3.49 4.85 -11.46
CA VAL A 287 -2.80 5.91 -12.17
C VAL A 287 -2.22 6.98 -11.25
N GLY A 288 -2.72 7.08 -10.03
CA GLY A 288 -2.23 8.01 -9.00
C GLY A 288 -2.08 7.31 -7.65
N VAL A 289 -0.99 7.62 -6.95
CA VAL A 289 -0.65 7.05 -5.64
C VAL A 289 -0.04 8.10 -4.75
N GLU A 290 -0.66 8.36 -3.62
CA GLU A 290 -0.08 9.22 -2.59
C GLU A 290 -0.34 8.67 -1.19
N LEU A 291 0.51 9.02 -0.25
CA LEU A 291 0.35 8.68 1.15
C LEU A 291 0.44 9.95 2.00
N THR A 292 -0.59 10.21 2.76
CA THR A 292 -0.64 11.40 3.63
C THR A 292 -0.84 11.00 5.10
N ASN A 293 -0.48 11.90 5.98
CA ASN A 293 -0.82 11.82 7.38
C ASN A 293 -2.02 12.71 7.78
N ALA A 294 -2.79 13.17 6.81
CA ALA A 294 -4.08 13.82 7.06
C ALA A 294 -5.14 12.78 7.43
N GLY A 295 -5.87 13.03 8.51
CA GLY A 295 -6.93 12.13 8.97
C GLY A 295 -8.24 12.24 8.18
N THR A 296 -8.32 13.17 7.24
CA THR A 296 -9.47 13.44 6.35
C THR A 296 -9.04 13.31 4.90
N ASP A 297 -10.01 13.02 4.03
CA ASP A 297 -9.83 12.98 2.58
C ASP A 297 -10.08 14.35 1.93
N GLN A 298 -10.67 15.28 2.68
CA GLN A 298 -10.87 16.66 2.27
C GLN A 298 -9.51 17.32 1.92
N GLY A 299 -9.45 18.03 0.80
CA GLY A 299 -8.22 18.65 0.31
C GLY A 299 -7.25 17.68 -0.37
N GLN A 300 -7.66 16.43 -0.68
CA GLN A 300 -6.83 15.44 -1.36
C GLN A 300 -7.21 15.25 -2.84
N LEU A 301 -8.26 15.88 -3.32
CA LEU A 301 -8.73 15.72 -4.70
C LEU A 301 -7.82 16.43 -5.69
N HIS A 302 -7.62 17.74 -5.52
CA HIS A 302 -6.78 18.53 -6.42
C HIS A 302 -5.34 18.02 -6.50
N PRO A 303 -4.63 17.74 -5.38
CA PRO A 303 -3.27 17.21 -5.46
C PRO A 303 -3.13 15.90 -6.24
N MET A 304 -4.15 15.03 -6.18
CA MET A 304 -4.12 13.76 -6.90
C MET A 304 -4.39 13.95 -8.41
N VAL A 305 -5.33 14.82 -8.78
CA VAL A 305 -5.57 15.17 -10.19
C VAL A 305 -4.31 15.80 -10.80
N GLU A 306 -3.67 16.70 -10.10
CA GLU A 306 -2.40 17.31 -10.53
C GLU A 306 -1.25 16.30 -10.60
N GLN A 307 -1.21 15.31 -9.72
CA GLN A 307 -0.24 14.23 -9.83
C GLN A 307 -0.41 13.47 -11.15
N VAL A 308 -1.64 13.12 -11.52
CA VAL A 308 -1.96 12.41 -12.77
C VAL A 308 -1.60 13.28 -13.98
N ARG A 309 -1.95 14.57 -13.96
CA ARG A 309 -1.56 15.51 -15.03
C ARG A 309 -0.05 15.56 -15.26
N ARG A 310 0.70 15.71 -14.20
CA ARG A 310 2.17 15.74 -14.28
C ARG A 310 2.79 14.43 -14.77
N ARG A 311 2.19 13.29 -14.41
CA ARG A 311 2.70 11.97 -14.80
C ARG A 311 2.51 11.68 -16.29
N TYR A 312 1.35 12.03 -16.84
CA TYR A 312 0.94 11.56 -18.17
C TYR A 312 0.79 12.69 -19.20
N GLY A 313 1.13 13.94 -18.85
CA GLY A 313 1.00 15.08 -19.75
C GLY A 313 -0.46 15.48 -20.04
N GLY A 314 -1.43 14.85 -19.40
CA GLY A 314 -2.87 15.12 -19.48
C GLY A 314 -3.59 14.60 -18.26
N GLY A 315 -4.71 15.23 -17.90
CA GLY A 315 -5.52 14.85 -16.74
C GLY A 315 -6.76 14.05 -17.10
N PRO A 316 -7.45 13.48 -16.10
CA PRO A 316 -8.74 12.87 -16.30
C PRO A 316 -9.78 13.93 -16.70
N THR A 317 -10.72 13.56 -17.58
CA THR A 317 -11.86 14.42 -17.91
C THR A 317 -12.95 14.36 -16.84
N GLU A 318 -13.01 13.25 -16.11
CA GLU A 318 -13.98 13.00 -15.06
C GLU A 318 -13.33 12.32 -13.85
N VAL A 319 -13.62 12.81 -12.65
CA VAL A 319 -13.17 12.20 -11.39
C VAL A 319 -14.34 11.89 -10.47
N LEU A 320 -14.40 10.66 -9.98
CA LEU A 320 -15.38 10.17 -9.02
C LEU A 320 -14.74 10.12 -7.64
N ALA A 321 -15.37 10.74 -6.64
CA ALA A 321 -14.88 10.69 -5.26
C ALA A 321 -16.08 10.64 -4.28
N ASP A 322 -15.87 10.19 -3.05
CA ASP A 322 -16.94 10.23 -2.06
C ASP A 322 -17.19 11.65 -1.50
N GLY A 323 -18.27 11.83 -0.74
CA GLY A 323 -18.60 13.14 -0.15
C GLY A 323 -17.56 13.66 0.85
N GLY A 324 -16.68 12.80 1.37
CA GLY A 324 -15.60 13.17 2.27
C GLY A 324 -14.45 13.94 1.61
N TYR A 325 -14.39 13.90 0.28
CA TYR A 325 -13.42 14.66 -0.52
C TYR A 325 -13.88 16.10 -0.81
N VAL A 326 -15.14 16.40 -0.60
CA VAL A 326 -15.68 17.69 -1.01
C VAL A 326 -15.05 18.83 -0.21
N ASP A 327 -14.17 19.54 -0.89
CA ASP A 327 -13.60 20.83 -0.53
C ASP A 327 -13.86 21.78 -1.70
N LEU A 328 -14.43 22.96 -1.43
CA LEU A 328 -14.82 23.88 -2.50
C LEU A 328 -13.60 24.48 -3.23
N ASP A 329 -12.48 24.65 -2.55
CA ASP A 329 -11.26 25.17 -3.18
C ASP A 329 -10.61 24.12 -4.07
N ASP A 330 -10.57 22.85 -3.63
CA ASP A 330 -10.15 21.71 -4.46
C ASP A 330 -11.06 21.59 -5.71
N LEU A 331 -12.37 21.69 -5.51
CA LEU A 331 -13.36 21.56 -6.58
C LEU A 331 -13.16 22.67 -7.64
N ARG A 332 -12.98 23.91 -7.21
CA ARG A 332 -12.68 25.04 -8.11
C ARG A 332 -11.38 24.83 -8.88
N ALA A 333 -10.33 24.40 -8.18
CA ALA A 333 -9.03 24.15 -8.79
C ALA A 333 -9.09 23.02 -9.83
N VAL A 334 -9.83 21.94 -9.56
CA VAL A 334 -9.97 20.81 -10.48
C VAL A 334 -10.86 21.15 -11.67
N ALA A 335 -12.00 21.81 -11.45
CA ALA A 335 -12.95 22.15 -12.50
C ALA A 335 -12.51 23.35 -13.35
N GLY A 336 -11.82 24.32 -12.74
CA GLY A 336 -11.35 25.56 -13.41
C GLY A 336 -10.02 25.43 -14.12
N ALA A 337 -9.33 24.30 -14.04
CA ALA A 337 -8.09 24.06 -14.79
C ALA A 337 -8.37 23.87 -16.29
N GLU A 338 -7.36 24.08 -17.14
CA GLU A 338 -7.48 23.84 -18.59
C GLU A 338 -6.57 22.67 -19.02
N PRO A 339 -7.17 21.58 -19.56
CA PRO A 339 -8.61 21.29 -19.63
C PRO A 339 -9.22 21.01 -18.25
N GLY A 340 -10.46 21.45 -18.04
CA GLY A 340 -11.21 21.21 -16.79
C GLY A 340 -11.58 19.75 -16.60
N CYS A 341 -11.68 19.32 -15.32
CA CYS A 341 -12.11 17.97 -14.97
C CYS A 341 -13.47 18.02 -14.25
N LYS A 342 -14.44 17.23 -14.72
CA LYS A 342 -15.77 17.14 -14.10
C LYS A 342 -15.70 16.31 -12.83
N VAL A 343 -16.06 16.90 -11.70
CA VAL A 343 -16.09 16.22 -10.41
C VAL A 343 -17.47 15.58 -10.18
N TYR A 344 -17.49 14.30 -9.85
CA TYR A 344 -18.67 13.55 -9.42
C TYR A 344 -18.47 13.12 -7.96
N ALA A 345 -18.89 13.96 -7.05
CA ALA A 345 -18.89 13.71 -5.61
C ALA A 345 -20.21 14.25 -5.02
N PRO A 346 -20.89 13.49 -4.14
CA PRO A 346 -22.17 13.95 -3.58
C PRO A 346 -21.97 15.20 -2.74
N PRO A 347 -22.79 16.24 -2.93
CA PRO A 347 -22.77 17.43 -2.08
C PRO A 347 -23.03 17.06 -0.61
N PRO A 348 -22.42 17.76 0.36
CA PRO A 348 -22.67 17.52 1.77
C PRO A 348 -24.17 17.61 2.11
N GLY A 349 -24.70 16.56 2.74
CA GLY A 349 -26.11 16.46 3.10
C GLY A 349 -27.05 16.08 1.95
N ALA A 350 -26.51 15.50 0.86
CA ALA A 350 -27.32 15.01 -0.26
C ALA A 350 -28.33 13.91 0.15
N ASP A 351 -28.02 13.16 1.20
CA ASP A 351 -28.88 12.11 1.76
C ASP A 351 -29.94 12.64 2.76
N ASP A 352 -29.92 13.93 3.10
CA ASP A 352 -30.86 14.57 4.01
C ASP A 352 -31.95 15.28 3.19
N PRO A 353 -33.20 14.76 3.16
CA PRO A 353 -34.28 15.35 2.39
C PRO A 353 -34.56 16.80 2.79
N THR A 354 -34.27 17.19 4.04
CA THR A 354 -34.47 18.55 4.54
C THR A 354 -33.41 19.52 4.03
N ARG A 355 -32.25 19.01 3.59
CA ARG A 355 -31.14 19.80 3.05
C ARG A 355 -31.04 19.78 1.53
N ALA A 356 -31.73 18.86 0.87
CA ALA A 356 -31.73 18.71 -0.59
C ALA A 356 -32.23 19.94 -1.34
N HIS A 357 -33.00 20.80 -0.66
CA HIS A 357 -33.61 22.00 -1.22
C HIS A 357 -32.99 23.32 -0.71
N ARG A 358 -31.80 23.29 -0.09
CA ARG A 358 -31.12 24.54 0.26
C ARG A 358 -30.73 25.30 -1.00
N PRO A 359 -31.19 26.56 -1.17
CA PRO A 359 -30.75 27.38 -2.29
C PRO A 359 -29.23 27.52 -2.29
N LEU A 360 -28.67 27.76 -3.49
CA LEU A 360 -27.27 28.07 -3.70
C LEU A 360 -26.79 28.97 -2.55
N TRP A 361 -25.77 28.51 -1.83
CA TRP A 361 -25.17 29.29 -0.76
C TRP A 361 -24.62 30.58 -1.37
N ARG A 362 -24.67 31.69 -0.63
CA ARG A 362 -24.10 32.98 -1.03
C ARG A 362 -22.60 32.91 -1.49
N VAL A 363 -21.99 31.77 -1.36
CA VAL A 363 -20.57 31.45 -1.63
C VAL A 363 -20.39 30.62 -2.90
N ASP A 364 -21.47 30.16 -3.55
CA ASP A 364 -21.39 29.37 -4.76
C ASP A 364 -21.10 30.27 -5.96
N ASP A 365 -19.93 30.10 -6.57
CA ASP A 365 -19.63 30.61 -7.89
C ASP A 365 -20.19 29.69 -9.00
N ALA A 366 -19.95 30.05 -10.25
CA ALA A 366 -20.44 29.30 -11.40
C ALA A 366 -20.00 27.82 -11.38
N LEU A 367 -18.76 27.54 -11.07
CA LEU A 367 -18.19 26.16 -11.06
C LEU A 367 -18.85 25.30 -9.98
N VAL A 368 -19.02 25.82 -8.78
CA VAL A 368 -19.72 25.11 -7.68
C VAL A 368 -21.19 24.93 -8.01
N GLY A 369 -21.82 25.94 -8.60
CA GLY A 369 -23.22 25.85 -9.06
C GLY A 369 -23.44 24.77 -10.11
N GLU A 370 -22.59 24.70 -11.12
CA GLU A 370 -22.60 23.67 -12.17
C GLU A 370 -22.39 22.25 -11.58
N TRP A 371 -21.44 22.09 -10.67
CA TRP A 371 -21.23 20.82 -9.99
C TRP A 371 -22.47 20.36 -9.23
N ARG A 372 -23.14 21.25 -8.46
CA ARG A 372 -24.38 20.91 -7.71
C ARG A 372 -25.51 20.54 -8.67
N GLN A 373 -25.71 21.32 -9.74
CA GLN A 373 -26.73 21.04 -10.75
C GLN A 373 -26.47 19.67 -11.41
N ARG A 374 -25.23 19.40 -11.83
CA ARG A 374 -24.84 18.11 -12.39
C ARG A 374 -25.14 16.96 -11.43
N MET A 375 -24.74 17.05 -10.16
CA MET A 375 -24.97 15.98 -9.18
C MET A 375 -26.43 15.73 -8.83
N ALA A 376 -27.33 16.65 -9.17
CA ALA A 376 -28.78 16.47 -9.02
C ALA A 376 -29.38 15.59 -10.12
N THR A 377 -28.70 15.44 -11.28
CA THR A 377 -29.22 14.69 -12.44
C THR A 377 -29.16 13.17 -12.27
N ALA A 378 -30.03 12.46 -12.96
CA ALA A 378 -30.04 10.99 -12.98
C ALA A 378 -28.78 10.43 -13.65
N GLU A 379 -28.31 11.09 -14.71
CA GLU A 379 -27.10 10.72 -15.45
C GLU A 379 -25.87 10.78 -14.55
N ALA A 380 -25.68 11.87 -13.81
CA ALA A 380 -24.55 12.01 -12.88
C ALA A 380 -24.60 10.97 -11.77
N LYS A 381 -25.77 10.62 -11.28
CA LYS A 381 -25.95 9.54 -10.29
C LYS A 381 -25.60 8.17 -10.88
N ALA A 382 -25.90 7.93 -12.16
CA ALA A 382 -25.52 6.70 -12.85
C ALA A 382 -23.99 6.60 -13.00
N VAL A 383 -23.33 7.68 -13.44
CA VAL A 383 -21.87 7.78 -13.51
C VAL A 383 -21.23 7.56 -12.12
N TYR A 384 -21.76 8.20 -11.10
CA TYR A 384 -21.22 8.09 -9.73
C TYR A 384 -21.25 6.66 -9.16
N ARG A 385 -22.20 5.81 -9.57
CA ARG A 385 -22.28 4.41 -9.13
C ARG A 385 -21.04 3.59 -9.50
N GLU A 386 -20.35 3.95 -10.58
CA GLU A 386 -19.12 3.27 -11.00
C GLU A 386 -18.00 3.40 -9.96
N ARG A 387 -18.05 4.46 -9.10
CA ARG A 387 -17.05 4.67 -8.04
C ARG A 387 -16.93 3.46 -7.12
N ALA A 388 -18.06 2.96 -6.63
CA ALA A 388 -18.03 1.84 -5.68
C ALA A 388 -17.37 0.61 -6.30
N ALA A 389 -17.79 0.20 -7.49
CA ALA A 389 -17.22 -0.95 -8.18
C ALA A 389 -15.71 -0.81 -8.44
N THR A 390 -15.23 0.42 -8.69
CA THR A 390 -13.81 0.70 -8.95
C THR A 390 -12.99 0.74 -7.67
N SER A 391 -13.34 1.65 -6.76
CA SER A 391 -12.53 1.94 -5.56
C SER A 391 -12.60 0.83 -4.53
N GLU A 392 -13.79 0.27 -4.29
CA GLU A 392 -13.95 -0.78 -3.28
C GLU A 392 -13.21 -2.06 -3.67
N CYS A 393 -13.19 -2.40 -4.97
CA CYS A 393 -12.43 -3.54 -5.48
C CYS A 393 -10.92 -3.36 -5.21
N VAL A 394 -10.35 -2.22 -5.60
CA VAL A 394 -8.92 -1.93 -5.40
C VAL A 394 -8.56 -1.90 -3.91
N ASN A 395 -9.41 -1.29 -3.09
CA ASN A 395 -9.23 -1.21 -1.63
C ASN A 395 -9.36 -2.58 -0.95
N ALA A 396 -10.24 -3.45 -1.43
CA ALA A 396 -10.34 -4.83 -0.96
C ALA A 396 -9.08 -5.62 -1.31
N LEU A 397 -8.58 -5.50 -2.54
CA LEU A 397 -7.33 -6.13 -2.97
C LEU A 397 -6.14 -5.61 -2.17
N ALA A 398 -6.07 -4.31 -1.87
CA ALA A 398 -5.03 -3.74 -1.03
C ALA A 398 -5.01 -4.39 0.36
N ARG A 399 -6.17 -4.51 1.00
CA ARG A 399 -6.32 -5.19 2.30
C ARG A 399 -5.95 -6.67 2.24
N ASN A 400 -6.35 -7.38 1.20
CA ASN A 400 -6.07 -8.81 1.01
C ASN A 400 -4.59 -9.07 0.72
N ARG A 401 -3.90 -8.12 0.08
CA ARG A 401 -2.45 -8.15 -0.17
C ARG A 401 -1.62 -7.56 0.97
N GLY A 402 -2.19 -7.45 2.17
CA GLY A 402 -1.46 -7.13 3.39
C GLY A 402 -1.37 -5.65 3.75
N LEU A 403 -1.95 -4.72 2.97
CA LEU A 403 -2.00 -3.29 3.30
C LEU A 403 -3.01 -2.97 4.42
N ARG A 404 -3.04 -3.78 5.47
CA ARG A 404 -3.80 -3.50 6.70
C ARG A 404 -2.95 -2.79 7.73
N GLN A 405 -1.66 -3.11 7.73
CA GLN A 405 -0.67 -2.51 8.61
C GLN A 405 0.69 -2.46 7.91
N LEU A 406 1.36 -1.32 8.00
CA LEU A 406 2.68 -1.13 7.45
C LEU A 406 3.75 -1.77 8.33
N GLY A 407 4.69 -2.48 7.72
CA GLY A 407 5.88 -3.03 8.39
C GLY A 407 7.09 -2.09 8.36
N VAL A 408 6.89 -0.85 7.91
CA VAL A 408 7.92 0.20 7.81
C VAL A 408 7.48 1.44 8.58
N ARG A 409 8.40 2.37 8.81
CA ARG A 409 8.17 3.63 9.51
C ARG A 409 8.53 4.81 8.64
N GLY A 410 7.86 5.94 8.88
CA GLY A 410 8.02 7.17 8.12
C GLY A 410 7.21 7.20 6.82
N LEU A 411 6.79 8.39 6.44
CA LEU A 411 5.90 8.62 5.30
C LEU A 411 6.54 8.15 3.98
N ARG A 412 7.81 8.46 3.77
CA ARG A 412 8.57 8.08 2.56
C ARG A 412 8.62 6.56 2.37
N ASN A 413 9.01 5.82 3.42
CA ASN A 413 9.11 4.36 3.36
C ASN A 413 7.74 3.70 3.21
N ALA A 414 6.73 4.27 3.87
CA ALA A 414 5.35 3.81 3.77
C ALA A 414 4.78 4.04 2.36
N ARG A 415 5.12 5.17 1.71
CA ARG A 415 4.77 5.44 0.31
C ARG A 415 5.41 4.42 -0.65
N ALA A 416 6.67 4.03 -0.41
CA ALA A 416 7.31 2.99 -1.20
C ALA A 416 6.54 1.65 -1.16
N VAL A 417 6.04 1.26 0.03
CA VAL A 417 5.19 0.05 0.16
C VAL A 417 3.89 0.17 -0.63
N LEU A 418 3.30 1.36 -0.68
CA LEU A 418 2.09 1.59 -1.47
C LEU A 418 2.38 1.54 -2.98
N LEU A 419 3.53 2.03 -3.42
CA LEU A 419 3.99 1.93 -4.81
C LEU A 419 4.22 0.47 -5.23
N TRP A 420 4.78 -0.36 -4.38
CA TRP A 420 4.89 -1.81 -4.62
C TRP A 420 3.52 -2.46 -4.84
N PHE A 421 2.54 -2.08 -4.05
CA PHE A 421 1.17 -2.56 -4.25
C PHE A 421 0.60 -2.10 -5.60
N ALA A 422 0.75 -0.82 -5.95
CA ALA A 422 0.24 -0.27 -7.19
C ALA A 422 0.86 -0.94 -8.42
N LEU A 423 2.19 -1.12 -8.43
CA LEU A 423 2.89 -1.84 -9.49
C LEU A 423 2.43 -3.30 -9.62
N ALA A 424 2.36 -4.03 -8.50
CA ALA A 424 1.89 -5.42 -8.49
C ALA A 424 0.42 -5.54 -8.92
N HIS A 425 -0.42 -4.57 -8.55
CA HIS A 425 -1.81 -4.51 -8.98
C HIS A 425 -1.88 -4.27 -10.50
N ASN A 426 -1.20 -3.25 -10.99
CA ASN A 426 -1.22 -2.86 -12.41
C ASN A 426 -0.64 -3.95 -13.31
N LEU A 427 0.42 -4.65 -12.89
CA LEU A 427 0.97 -5.81 -13.57
C LEU A 427 -0.12 -6.85 -13.86
N MET A 428 -0.91 -7.23 -12.85
CA MET A 428 -1.98 -8.21 -13.03
C MET A 428 -3.14 -7.67 -13.89
N ARG A 429 -3.44 -6.37 -13.79
CA ARG A 429 -4.44 -5.74 -14.65
C ARG A 429 -3.96 -5.69 -16.10
N ALA A 430 -2.71 -5.32 -16.34
CA ALA A 430 -2.09 -5.31 -17.67
C ALA A 430 -2.13 -6.69 -18.33
N ALA A 431 -1.74 -7.74 -17.60
CA ALA A 431 -1.80 -9.11 -18.08
C ALA A 431 -3.25 -9.51 -18.49
N GLY A 432 -4.23 -9.18 -17.65
CA GLY A 432 -5.64 -9.43 -17.93
C GLY A 432 -6.18 -8.64 -19.12
N LEU A 433 -5.83 -7.36 -19.23
CA LEU A 433 -6.28 -6.50 -20.34
C LEU A 433 -5.70 -6.95 -21.68
N ARG A 434 -4.40 -7.29 -21.71
CA ARG A 434 -3.76 -7.83 -22.93
C ARG A 434 -4.37 -9.17 -23.34
N ALA A 435 -4.63 -10.08 -22.38
CA ALA A 435 -5.29 -11.35 -22.65
C ALA A 435 -6.74 -11.20 -23.17
N ALA A 436 -7.47 -10.17 -22.71
CA ALA A 436 -8.83 -9.89 -23.16
C ALA A 436 -8.89 -9.17 -24.52
N GLY A 437 -7.76 -8.64 -25.02
CA GLY A 437 -7.71 -7.87 -26.27
C GLY A 437 -8.59 -6.63 -26.26
N ALA A 438 -8.88 -6.07 -25.07
CA ALA A 438 -9.81 -4.97 -24.92
C ALA A 438 -9.12 -3.64 -25.27
N PRO A 439 -9.54 -2.95 -26.36
CA PRO A 439 -9.11 -1.58 -26.59
C PRO A 439 -9.70 -0.67 -25.51
N ALA A 440 -8.95 0.35 -25.09
CA ALA A 440 -9.50 1.43 -24.29
C ALA A 440 -10.42 2.29 -25.18
N THR A 441 -11.71 2.24 -24.91
CA THR A 441 -12.73 3.07 -25.59
C THR A 441 -12.90 4.41 -24.90
#